data_dc103b500e0ebb2c3a9b13bd7bc87195
#
_entry.id   dc103b500e0ebb2c3a9b13bd7bc87195
#
_cell.length_a   1.000
_cell.length_b   1.000
_cell.length_c   1.000
_cell.angle_alpha   90.00
_cell.angle_beta   90.00
_cell.angle_gamma   90.00
#
_symmetry.space_group_name_H-M   'P 1'
#
loop_
_entity.id
_entity.type
_entity.pdbx_description
1 polymer ?
#
loop_
_entity_poly.entity_id
_entity_poly.type
_entity_poly.pdbx_seq_one_letter_code
_entity_poly.pdbx_strand_id
1 'polypeptide(L)'
;MEADLQRLLAEQIHTLGEGYSLVRREYPTAIGPVDIMAKDAHGVSVAVELKRVGDIDGVEQLTRYLELLNRDPLLAPVRGVFAAQTIKPQARTLAEDRGI
;
A
#
# COMPACT_ATOMS: atom_id res chain seq x y z
N MET A 1 8.88 -14.24 5.53
CA MET A 1 9.62 -13.19 4.78
C MET A 1 8.61 -12.25 4.15
N GLU A 2 8.93 -10.97 4.12
CA GLU A 2 8.03 -9.97 3.53
C GLU A 2 7.79 -10.22 2.04
N ALA A 3 8.79 -10.74 1.34
CA ALA A 3 8.64 -11.10 -0.07
C ALA A 3 7.59 -12.19 -0.28
N ASP A 4 7.48 -13.14 0.65
CA ASP A 4 6.44 -14.18 0.59
C ASP A 4 5.05 -13.61 0.85
N LEU A 5 4.95 -12.67 1.80
CA LEU A 5 3.69 -11.97 2.08
C LEU A 5 3.23 -11.17 0.87
N GLN A 6 4.17 -10.49 0.20
CA GLN A 6 3.88 -9.73 -1.01
C GLN A 6 3.33 -10.64 -2.11
N ARG A 7 3.98 -11.79 -2.34
CA ARG A 7 3.54 -12.74 -3.35
C ARG A 7 2.14 -13.28 -3.03
N LEU A 8 1.91 -13.68 -1.78
CA LEU A 8 0.63 -14.23 -1.35
C LEU A 8 -0.49 -13.21 -1.51
N LEU A 9 -0.26 -11.97 -1.09
CA LEU A 9 -1.27 -10.93 -1.21
C LEU A 9 -1.53 -10.60 -2.68
N ALA A 10 -0.51 -10.57 -3.52
CA ALA A 10 -0.67 -10.32 -4.95
C ALA A 10 -1.51 -11.42 -5.62
N GLU A 11 -1.32 -12.68 -5.21
CA GLU A 11 -2.11 -13.80 -5.72
C GLU A 11 -3.56 -13.77 -5.19
N GLN A 12 -3.78 -13.17 -4.04
CA GLN A 12 -5.08 -13.10 -3.38
C GLN A 12 -5.50 -11.64 -3.15
N ILE A 13 -5.39 -10.85 -4.19
CA ILE A 13 -5.61 -9.40 -4.08
C ILE A 13 -7.03 -9.04 -3.60
N HIS A 14 -8.00 -9.93 -3.83
CA HIS A 14 -9.36 -9.77 -3.34
C HIS A 14 -9.44 -9.71 -1.81
N THR A 15 -8.40 -10.14 -1.09
CA THR A 15 -8.33 -10.03 0.36
C THR A 15 -8.38 -8.57 0.83
N LEU A 16 -7.93 -7.64 -0.02
CA LEU A 16 -7.99 -6.20 0.28
C LEU A 16 -9.42 -5.66 0.19
N GLY A 17 -10.27 -6.30 -0.61
CA GLY A 17 -11.63 -5.90 -0.81
C GLY A 17 -12.19 -6.51 -2.09
N GLU A 18 -13.52 -6.66 -2.14
CA GLU A 18 -14.18 -7.18 -3.32
C GLU A 18 -13.95 -6.23 -4.50
N GLY A 19 -13.67 -6.80 -5.66
CA GLY A 19 -13.45 -6.03 -6.88
C GLY A 19 -12.04 -5.47 -7.04
N TYR A 20 -11.13 -5.73 -6.09
CA TYR A 20 -9.74 -5.34 -6.24
C TYR A 20 -9.06 -6.15 -7.33
N SER A 21 -8.16 -5.50 -8.07
CA SER A 21 -7.31 -6.14 -9.07
C SER A 21 -5.86 -5.72 -8.89
N LEU A 22 -4.95 -6.63 -9.21
CA LEU A 22 -3.52 -6.36 -9.15
C LEU A 22 -3.10 -5.58 -10.40
N VAL A 23 -2.37 -4.46 -10.17
CA VAL A 23 -1.71 -3.76 -11.27
C VAL A 23 -0.28 -4.28 -11.41
N ARG A 24 0.50 -4.23 -10.32
CA ARG A 24 1.89 -4.66 -10.35
C ARG A 24 2.46 -4.81 -8.95
N ARG A 25 3.29 -5.82 -8.75
CA ARG A 25 4.19 -5.91 -7.59
C ARG A 25 5.38 -5.00 -7.83
N GLU A 26 5.98 -4.48 -6.76
CA GLU A 26 7.18 -3.65 -6.83
C GLU A 26 7.02 -2.50 -7.83
N TYR A 27 5.99 -1.69 -7.59
CA TYR A 27 5.68 -0.56 -8.47
C TYR A 27 6.71 0.56 -8.26
N PRO A 28 7.44 0.96 -9.32
CA PRO A 28 8.57 1.88 -9.16
C PRO A 28 8.17 3.31 -8.83
N THR A 29 8.93 3.92 -7.94
CA THR A 29 8.89 5.36 -7.69
C THR A 29 10.32 5.90 -7.64
N ALA A 30 10.47 7.22 -7.59
CA ALA A 30 11.79 7.85 -7.52
C ALA A 30 12.56 7.50 -6.24
N ILE A 31 11.88 7.03 -5.20
CA ILE A 31 12.50 6.68 -3.92
C ILE A 31 12.46 5.18 -3.61
N GLY A 32 12.15 4.37 -4.60
CA GLY A 32 12.08 2.92 -4.47
C GLY A 32 10.71 2.36 -4.82
N PRO A 33 10.56 1.03 -4.81
CA PRO A 33 9.30 0.39 -5.21
C PRO A 33 8.28 0.34 -4.09
N VAL A 34 7.03 0.61 -4.43
CA VAL A 34 5.88 0.28 -3.58
C VAL A 34 5.65 -1.23 -3.69
N ASP A 35 5.37 -1.90 -2.59
CA ASP A 35 5.24 -3.35 -2.58
C ASP A 35 4.20 -3.86 -3.56
N ILE A 36 3.01 -3.27 -3.56
CA ILE A 36 1.93 -3.63 -4.48
C ILE A 36 1.19 -2.38 -4.92
N MET A 37 0.92 -2.29 -6.23
CA MET A 37 -0.06 -1.36 -6.76
C MET A 37 -1.27 -2.16 -7.22
N ALA A 38 -2.44 -1.75 -6.77
CA ALA A 38 -3.71 -2.38 -7.09
C ALA A 38 -4.73 -1.32 -7.54
N LYS A 39 -5.87 -1.77 -8.01
CA LYS A 39 -7.04 -0.91 -8.21
C LYS A 39 -8.20 -1.48 -7.41
N ASP A 40 -9.01 -0.62 -6.81
CA ASP A 40 -10.21 -1.04 -6.13
C ASP A 40 -11.37 -1.28 -7.12
N ALA A 41 -12.55 -1.60 -6.62
CA ALA A 41 -13.72 -1.90 -7.44
C ALA A 41 -14.16 -0.72 -8.33
N HIS A 42 -13.76 0.50 -7.98
CA HIS A 42 -14.09 1.72 -8.73
C HIS A 42 -12.95 2.17 -9.65
N GLY A 43 -11.89 1.38 -9.76
CA GLY A 43 -10.75 1.71 -10.60
C GLY A 43 -9.78 2.71 -9.97
N VAL A 44 -9.93 3.03 -8.68
CA VAL A 44 -9.03 3.92 -7.97
C VAL A 44 -7.75 3.19 -7.63
N SER A 45 -6.60 3.81 -7.92
CA SER A 45 -5.29 3.24 -7.60
C SER A 45 -5.06 3.17 -6.10
N VAL A 46 -4.55 2.03 -5.65
CA VAL A 46 -4.29 1.76 -4.23
C VAL A 46 -2.85 1.28 -4.09
N ALA A 47 -2.04 2.05 -3.37
CA ALA A 47 -0.65 1.68 -3.06
C ALA A 47 -0.63 0.94 -1.73
N VAL A 48 -0.08 -0.26 -1.73
CA VAL A 48 -0.04 -1.13 -0.55
C VAL A 48 1.40 -1.29 -0.08
N GLU A 49 1.63 -0.97 1.18
CA GLU A 49 2.89 -1.27 1.84
C GLU A 49 2.68 -2.44 2.80
N LEU A 50 3.55 -3.44 2.70
CA LEU A 50 3.43 -4.68 3.44
C LEU A 50 4.56 -4.82 4.45
N LYS A 51 4.23 -5.22 5.67
CA LYS A 51 5.20 -5.49 6.73
C LYS A 51 4.77 -6.73 7.52
N ARG A 52 5.72 -7.45 8.09
CA ARG A 52 5.39 -8.49 9.07
C ARG A 52 4.92 -7.81 10.36
N VAL A 53 5.67 -6.81 10.80
CA VAL A 53 5.31 -5.97 11.94
C VAL A 53 5.22 -4.54 11.45
N GLY A 54 4.02 -3.96 11.51
CA GLY A 54 3.76 -2.59 11.09
C GLY A 54 4.15 -1.61 12.19
N ASP A 55 5.11 -0.75 11.87
CA ASP A 55 5.59 0.31 12.76
C ASP A 55 5.46 1.67 12.08
N ILE A 56 5.71 2.73 12.84
CA ILE A 56 5.63 4.12 12.38
C ILE A 56 6.46 4.34 11.10
N ASP A 57 7.67 3.76 11.04
CA ASP A 57 8.54 3.93 9.87
C ASP A 57 7.90 3.46 8.57
N GLY A 58 7.13 2.37 8.62
CA GLY A 58 6.40 1.87 7.45
C GLY A 58 5.29 2.82 7.02
N VAL A 59 4.59 3.41 7.97
CA VAL A 59 3.55 4.41 7.68
C VAL A 59 4.16 5.67 7.07
N GLU A 60 5.29 6.12 7.59
CA GLU A 60 6.03 7.27 7.05
C GLU A 60 6.47 6.99 5.60
N GLN A 61 7.00 5.80 5.35
CA GLN A 61 7.42 5.41 4.02
C GLN A 61 6.25 5.40 3.04
N LEU A 62 5.11 4.83 3.43
CA LEU A 62 3.91 4.83 2.60
C LEU A 62 3.42 6.25 2.32
N THR A 63 3.48 7.13 3.31
CA THR A 63 3.12 8.53 3.14
C THR A 63 3.96 9.20 2.05
N ARG A 64 5.27 8.94 2.04
CA ARG A 64 6.17 9.49 1.01
C ARG A 64 5.85 8.95 -0.37
N TYR A 65 5.57 7.66 -0.48
CA TYR A 65 5.15 7.05 -1.75
C TYR A 65 3.87 7.71 -2.26
N LEU A 66 2.88 7.90 -1.39
CA LEU A 66 1.61 8.49 -1.78
C LEU A 66 1.79 9.93 -2.27
N GLU A 67 2.66 10.71 -1.65
CA GLU A 67 2.96 12.07 -2.12
C GLU A 67 3.49 12.05 -3.55
N LEU A 68 4.44 11.17 -3.84
CA LEU A 68 5.02 11.06 -5.18
C LEU A 68 4.01 10.58 -6.20
N LEU A 69 3.27 9.52 -5.87
CA LEU A 69 2.29 8.93 -6.77
C LEU A 69 1.16 9.91 -7.11
N ASN A 70 0.73 10.71 -6.14
CA ASN A 70 -0.34 11.67 -6.34
C ASN A 70 0.09 12.93 -7.14
N ARG A 71 1.39 13.08 -7.41
CA ARG A 71 1.87 14.13 -8.32
C ARG A 71 1.62 13.76 -9.78
N ASP A 72 1.38 12.49 -10.07
CA ASP A 72 1.12 12.02 -11.43
C ASP A 72 -0.39 12.08 -11.69
N PRO A 73 -0.84 12.99 -12.59
CA PRO A 73 -2.28 13.13 -12.88
C PRO A 73 -2.89 11.89 -13.53
N LEU A 74 -2.06 11.00 -14.09
CA LEU A 74 -2.56 9.74 -14.67
C LEU A 74 -2.87 8.71 -13.60
N LEU A 75 -2.29 8.84 -12.41
CA LEU A 75 -2.50 7.93 -11.30
C LEU A 75 -3.44 8.48 -10.23
N ALA A 76 -3.38 9.79 -9.99
CA ALA A 76 -4.14 10.42 -8.91
C ALA A 76 -5.65 10.31 -9.13
N PRO A 77 -6.43 10.13 -8.06
CA PRO A 77 -6.00 9.99 -6.67
C PRO A 77 -5.52 8.57 -6.37
N VAL A 78 -4.45 8.47 -5.60
CA VAL A 78 -3.92 7.20 -5.12
C VAL A 78 -4.13 7.13 -3.62
N ARG A 79 -4.83 6.09 -3.18
CA ARG A 79 -5.06 5.86 -1.76
C ARG A 79 -4.05 4.84 -1.23
N GLY A 80 -3.80 4.85 0.08
CA GLY A 80 -2.84 3.94 0.70
C GLY A 80 -3.51 2.87 1.54
N VAL A 81 -2.90 1.70 1.55
CA VAL A 81 -3.24 0.62 2.48
C VAL A 81 -1.95 0.15 3.14
N PHE A 82 -1.93 0.14 4.46
CA PHE A 82 -0.82 -0.38 5.24
C PHE A 82 -1.23 -1.75 5.78
N ALA A 83 -0.64 -2.81 5.25
CA ALA A 83 -0.99 -4.18 5.58
C ALA A 83 0.14 -4.85 6.34
N ALA A 84 -0.17 -5.48 7.47
CA ALA A 84 0.82 -6.16 8.28
C ALA A 84 0.20 -7.35 9.02
N GLN A 85 1.01 -8.33 9.39
CA GLN A 85 0.56 -9.43 10.24
C GLN A 85 0.21 -8.93 11.63
N THR A 86 1.00 -7.96 12.13
CA THR A 86 0.76 -7.28 13.40
C THR A 86 1.03 -5.80 13.20
N ILE A 87 0.13 -4.94 13.65
CA ILE A 87 0.30 -3.49 13.57
C ILE A 87 0.44 -2.93 15.00
N LYS A 88 1.53 -2.21 15.25
CA LYS A 88 1.73 -1.55 16.53
C LYS A 88 0.71 -0.44 16.71
N PRO A 89 0.19 -0.22 17.94
CA PRO A 89 -0.85 0.78 18.18
C PRO A 89 -0.49 2.19 17.68
N GLN A 90 0.76 2.60 17.84
CA GLN A 90 1.23 3.91 17.38
C GLN A 90 1.18 4.02 15.86
N ALA A 91 1.54 2.94 15.17
CA ALA A 91 1.49 2.90 13.70
C ALA A 91 0.06 2.98 13.20
N ARG A 92 -0.86 2.27 13.84
CA ARG A 92 -2.27 2.32 13.51
C ARG A 92 -2.85 3.72 13.68
N THR A 93 -2.56 4.36 14.81
CA THR A 93 -3.01 5.72 15.08
C THR A 93 -2.53 6.69 14.01
N LEU A 94 -1.24 6.61 13.66
CA LEU A 94 -0.66 7.47 12.65
C LEU A 94 -1.27 7.23 11.27
N ALA A 95 -1.44 5.97 10.89
CA ALA A 95 -2.03 5.61 9.60
C ALA A 95 -3.46 6.15 9.49
N GLU A 96 -4.28 5.91 10.50
CA GLU A 96 -5.66 6.39 10.53
C GLU A 96 -5.72 7.92 10.45
N ASP A 97 -4.82 8.60 11.16
CA ASP A 97 -4.74 10.06 11.15
C ASP A 97 -4.41 10.60 9.75
N ARG A 98 -3.70 9.83 8.95
CA ARG A 98 -3.32 10.19 7.57
C ARG A 98 -4.25 9.66 6.51
N GLY A 99 -5.36 9.05 6.89
CA GLY A 99 -6.34 8.51 5.95
C GLY A 99 -5.90 7.21 5.27
N ILE A 100 -4.99 6.50 5.91
CA ILE A 100 -4.49 5.21 5.42
C ILE A 100 -5.26 4.06 6.04
#